data_398b3a8d0bd68e92d6bd5ecb94034dda
#
_entry.id   398b3a8d0bd68e92d6bd5ecb94034dda
#
_cell.length_a   1.000
_cell.length_b   1.000
_cell.length_c   1.000
_cell.angle_alpha   90.00
_cell.angle_beta   90.00
_cell.angle_gamma   90.00
#
_symmetry.space_group_name_H-M   'P 1'
#
loop_
_entity.id
_entity.type
_entity.pdbx_description
1 polymer ?
#
loop_
_entity_poly.entity_id
_entity_poly.type
_entity_poly.pdbx_seq_one_letter_code
_entity_poly.pdbx_strand_id
1 'polypeptide(L)'
;MPTADTPVAGPAPGAADSEAPGPGIAGAGRPGPYPEVATPPTDAPPGDWAPVPAPHGLFRLRPVALPRDLVLIAGWMNDPEVAAFWELAGPPEVTEAHVRAQTDGDGRSVPCLGLLDGRPMSYWEIYRADHDVLTPYYPARPYDVGIHLLLGGGTDRGRGLGTELLRAVTSLILAHRPCATRVLAEPDVRNVRSVAAFLRAGYRKDRELELPGKRAALMIRDRAPTPPA
;
A
#
# COMPACT_ATOMS: atom_id res chain seq x y z
N MET A 1 -11.39 -71.07 26.60
CA MET A 1 -10.90 -70.64 25.32
C MET A 1 -11.71 -69.46 24.86
N PRO A 2 -11.26 -68.20 25.06
CA PRO A 2 -11.90 -67.05 24.48
C PRO A 2 -11.23 -66.77 23.12
N THR A 3 -12.04 -66.52 22.12
CA THR A 3 -11.71 -66.12 20.75
C THR A 3 -11.20 -64.67 20.71
N ALA A 4 -10.06 -64.50 20.05
CA ALA A 4 -9.44 -63.20 19.82
C ALA A 4 -10.28 -62.39 18.82
N ASP A 5 -10.67 -61.20 19.22
CA ASP A 5 -11.32 -60.20 18.39
C ASP A 5 -10.22 -59.33 17.71
N THR A 6 -10.19 -59.31 16.42
CA THR A 6 -9.25 -58.54 15.64
C THR A 6 -9.86 -57.12 15.41
N PRO A 7 -9.18 -56.04 15.77
CA PRO A 7 -9.70 -54.70 15.47
C PRO A 7 -9.56 -54.37 13.98
N VAL A 8 -10.69 -54.02 13.38
CA VAL A 8 -10.80 -53.48 12.01
C VAL A 8 -10.13 -52.08 11.99
N ALA A 9 -9.15 -51.92 11.12
CA ALA A 9 -8.54 -50.64 10.85
C ALA A 9 -9.55 -49.71 10.18
N GLY A 10 -9.87 -48.57 10.84
CA GLY A 10 -10.62 -47.47 10.27
C GLY A 10 -9.80 -46.73 9.21
N PRO A 11 -10.45 -46.04 8.26
CA PRO A 11 -9.73 -45.31 7.22
C PRO A 11 -8.95 -44.12 7.81
N ALA A 12 -7.75 -43.88 7.25
CA ALA A 12 -6.91 -42.76 7.56
C ALA A 12 -7.65 -41.44 7.34
N PRO A 13 -7.42 -40.39 8.16
CA PRO A 13 -7.98 -39.08 7.90
C PRO A 13 -7.40 -38.54 6.60
N GLY A 14 -8.29 -38.11 5.70
CA GLY A 14 -7.97 -37.46 4.46
C GLY A 14 -7.10 -36.23 4.70
N ALA A 15 -6.12 -36.06 3.82
CA ALA A 15 -5.34 -34.84 3.73
C ALA A 15 -6.29 -33.66 3.62
N ALA A 16 -6.20 -32.76 4.59
CA ALA A 16 -6.83 -31.45 4.50
C ALA A 16 -6.19 -30.74 3.30
N ASP A 17 -7.00 -30.45 2.31
CA ASP A 17 -6.64 -29.53 1.24
C ASP A 17 -6.24 -28.21 1.90
N SER A 18 -4.96 -27.91 1.81
CA SER A 18 -4.40 -26.61 2.17
C SER A 18 -4.93 -25.61 1.14
N GLU A 19 -6.05 -24.99 1.44
CA GLU A 19 -6.53 -23.82 0.72
C GLU A 19 -5.48 -22.71 0.87
N ALA A 20 -4.79 -22.45 -0.24
CA ALA A 20 -3.84 -21.33 -0.31
C ALA A 20 -4.57 -20.03 0.05
N PRO A 21 -3.95 -19.12 0.85
CA PRO A 21 -4.56 -17.84 1.14
C PRO A 21 -4.85 -17.12 -0.17
N GLY A 22 -6.09 -16.67 -0.33
CA GLY A 22 -6.52 -15.88 -1.48
C GLY A 22 -5.61 -14.65 -1.65
N PRO A 23 -5.39 -14.18 -2.90
CA PRO A 23 -4.48 -13.08 -3.16
C PRO A 23 -5.03 -11.80 -2.54
N GLY A 24 -4.44 -11.37 -1.44
CA GLY A 24 -4.58 -10.00 -0.97
C GLY A 24 -4.15 -9.06 -2.10
N ILE A 25 -4.91 -7.98 -2.36
CA ILE A 25 -4.60 -7.02 -3.44
C ILE A 25 -3.48 -6.06 -3.02
N ALA A 26 -2.69 -6.43 -2.05
CA ALA A 26 -1.43 -5.77 -1.80
C ALA A 26 -0.41 -6.31 -2.81
N GLY A 27 -0.37 -5.66 -4.00
CA GLY A 27 0.76 -5.63 -4.91
C GLY A 27 1.53 -6.91 -5.20
N ALA A 28 0.90 -8.07 -5.32
CA ALA A 28 1.56 -9.23 -5.90
C ALA A 28 1.67 -9.01 -7.42
N GLY A 29 2.67 -8.23 -7.82
CA GLY A 29 3.04 -8.06 -9.22
C GLY A 29 3.48 -9.38 -9.83
N ARG A 30 2.53 -10.14 -10.41
CA ARG A 30 2.91 -11.10 -11.45
C ARG A 30 3.31 -10.27 -12.68
N PRO A 31 4.44 -10.55 -13.32
CA PRO A 31 4.76 -9.92 -14.59
C PRO A 31 3.68 -10.31 -15.61
N GLY A 32 2.71 -9.42 -15.78
CA GLY A 32 1.77 -9.46 -16.89
C GLY A 32 2.44 -8.86 -18.13
N PRO A 33 1.86 -9.01 -19.33
CA PRO A 33 2.40 -8.49 -20.57
C PRO A 33 2.20 -6.97 -20.69
N TYR A 34 2.59 -6.24 -19.65
CA TYR A 34 2.58 -4.78 -19.74
C TYR A 34 3.89 -4.31 -20.40
N PRO A 35 3.82 -3.38 -21.35
CA PRO A 35 5.02 -2.81 -21.96
C PRO A 35 5.89 -2.18 -20.86
N GLU A 36 7.21 -2.24 -21.07
CA GLU A 36 8.18 -1.60 -20.18
C GLU A 36 7.81 -0.14 -19.95
N VAL A 37 7.59 0.23 -18.70
CA VAL A 37 7.16 1.58 -18.36
C VAL A 37 8.38 2.46 -18.28
N ALA A 38 8.66 3.19 -19.34
CA ALA A 38 9.67 4.22 -19.30
C ALA A 38 9.29 5.24 -18.21
N THR A 39 10.14 5.37 -17.19
CA THR A 39 10.02 6.46 -16.22
C THR A 39 10.30 7.76 -16.96
N PRO A 40 9.42 8.78 -16.85
CA PRO A 40 9.72 10.07 -17.44
C PRO A 40 11.08 10.56 -16.94
N PRO A 41 11.95 11.10 -17.79
CA PRO A 41 13.31 11.49 -17.41
C PRO A 41 13.38 12.59 -16.33
N THR A 42 12.23 13.17 -15.96
CA THR A 42 12.11 14.23 -14.95
C THR A 42 11.61 13.73 -13.58
N ASP A 43 11.27 12.45 -13.45
CA ASP A 43 10.75 11.91 -12.19
C ASP A 43 11.93 11.57 -11.25
N ALA A 44 12.08 12.37 -10.18
CA ALA A 44 13.02 12.03 -9.12
C ALA A 44 12.47 10.89 -8.25
N PRO A 45 13.31 9.93 -7.82
CA PRO A 45 12.86 8.88 -6.90
C PRO A 45 12.55 9.47 -5.51
N PRO A 46 11.62 8.86 -4.73
CA PRO A 46 11.22 9.38 -3.42
C PRO A 46 12.37 9.60 -2.42
N GLY A 47 13.49 8.88 -2.59
CA GLY A 47 14.68 9.06 -1.75
C GLY A 47 15.38 10.41 -1.91
N ASP A 48 15.22 11.06 -3.06
CA ASP A 48 15.84 12.34 -3.41
C ASP A 48 14.93 13.54 -3.11
N TRP A 49 13.70 13.29 -2.65
CA TRP A 49 12.77 14.36 -2.33
C TRP A 49 13.18 15.08 -1.05
N ALA A 50 13.25 16.42 -1.12
CA ALA A 50 13.57 17.22 0.04
C ALA A 50 12.51 17.03 1.16
N PRO A 51 12.95 17.03 2.43
CA PRO A 51 12.02 17.03 3.55
C PRO A 51 11.08 18.25 3.51
N VAL A 52 9.84 18.05 3.98
CA VAL A 52 8.82 19.12 4.02
C VAL A 52 8.35 19.36 5.43
N PRO A 53 8.04 20.61 5.81
CA PRO A 53 7.40 20.91 7.09
C PRO A 53 6.04 20.22 7.18
N ALA A 54 5.77 19.62 8.33
CA ALA A 54 4.47 19.10 8.73
C ALA A 54 4.14 19.64 10.14
N PRO A 55 2.86 19.67 10.56
CA PRO A 55 2.46 20.29 11.83
C PRO A 55 3.17 19.76 13.07
N HIS A 56 3.70 18.53 13.00
CA HIS A 56 4.36 17.87 14.11
C HIS A 56 5.86 17.64 13.89
N GLY A 57 6.50 18.35 12.95
CA GLY A 57 7.93 18.23 12.67
C GLY A 57 8.28 18.20 11.18
N LEU A 58 9.51 17.85 10.88
CA LEU A 58 10.02 17.74 9.52
C LEU A 58 9.74 16.33 8.98
N PHE A 59 8.92 16.23 7.94
CA PHE A 59 8.55 14.98 7.32
C PHE A 59 9.39 14.69 6.07
N ARG A 60 9.84 13.45 5.91
CA ARG A 60 10.48 12.97 4.68
C ARG A 60 10.09 11.53 4.37
N LEU A 61 10.15 11.18 3.10
CA LEU A 61 10.11 9.80 2.63
C LEU A 61 11.53 9.24 2.51
N ARG A 62 11.67 7.96 2.82
CA ARG A 62 12.90 7.20 2.62
C ARG A 62 12.54 5.82 2.05
N PRO A 63 13.10 5.43 0.89
CA PRO A 63 12.88 4.08 0.38
C PRO A 63 13.20 3.01 1.42
N VAL A 64 12.41 1.96 1.43
CA VAL A 64 12.64 0.81 2.30
C VAL A 64 13.94 0.11 1.90
N ALA A 65 14.71 -0.32 2.89
CA ALA A 65 15.91 -1.10 2.69
C ALA A 65 15.85 -2.39 3.52
N LEU A 66 15.77 -3.53 2.84
CA LEU A 66 15.84 -4.84 3.48
C LEU A 66 17.31 -5.26 3.66
N PRO A 67 17.64 -5.99 4.74
CA PRO A 67 16.72 -6.43 5.80
C PRO A 67 16.47 -5.40 6.92
N ARG A 68 17.14 -4.23 6.88
CA ARG A 68 17.17 -3.24 7.97
C ARG A 68 15.78 -2.87 8.50
N ASP A 69 14.82 -2.64 7.59
CA ASP A 69 13.51 -2.10 7.93
C ASP A 69 12.46 -3.21 8.15
N LEU A 70 12.80 -4.48 7.90
CA LEU A 70 11.85 -5.60 7.91
C LEU A 70 11.13 -5.76 9.26
N VAL A 71 11.87 -5.79 10.35
CA VAL A 71 11.31 -6.03 11.70
C VAL A 71 10.29 -4.95 12.06
N LEU A 72 10.57 -3.70 11.70
CA LEU A 72 9.68 -2.57 11.95
C LEU A 72 8.39 -2.70 11.14
N ILE A 73 8.51 -2.95 9.83
CA ILE A 73 7.35 -3.04 8.93
C ILE A 73 6.51 -4.27 9.29
N ALA A 74 7.13 -5.43 9.53
CA ALA A 74 6.42 -6.63 9.96
C ALA A 74 5.68 -6.43 11.29
N GLY A 75 6.29 -5.70 12.23
CA GLY A 75 5.60 -5.31 13.47
C GLY A 75 4.35 -4.48 13.22
N TRP A 76 4.39 -3.56 12.27
CA TRP A 76 3.19 -2.77 11.89
C TRP A 76 2.15 -3.58 11.13
N MET A 77 2.56 -4.48 10.23
CA MET A 77 1.64 -5.37 9.49
C MET A 77 0.89 -6.35 10.42
N ASN A 78 1.50 -6.71 11.55
CA ASN A 78 0.87 -7.55 12.58
C ASN A 78 0.01 -6.78 13.59
N ASP A 79 -0.04 -5.45 13.53
CA ASP A 79 -1.00 -4.69 14.35
C ASP A 79 -2.43 -5.00 13.85
N PRO A 80 -3.36 -5.43 14.74
CA PRO A 80 -4.71 -5.85 14.32
C PRO A 80 -5.48 -4.79 13.52
N GLU A 81 -5.30 -3.49 13.81
CA GLU A 81 -5.96 -2.41 13.04
C GLU A 81 -5.38 -2.25 11.62
N VAL A 82 -4.12 -2.64 11.42
CA VAL A 82 -3.46 -2.67 10.10
C VAL A 82 -3.79 -3.96 9.37
N ALA A 83 -3.64 -5.10 10.05
CA ALA A 83 -3.88 -6.43 9.51
C ALA A 83 -5.28 -6.59 8.91
N ALA A 84 -6.29 -5.95 9.51
CA ALA A 84 -7.67 -5.96 9.03
C ALA A 84 -7.87 -5.43 7.60
N PHE A 85 -6.90 -4.68 7.06
CA PHE A 85 -6.99 -4.04 5.73
C PHE A 85 -5.79 -4.30 4.84
N TRP A 86 -4.64 -4.67 5.40
CA TRP A 86 -3.43 -4.98 4.64
C TRP A 86 -3.28 -6.48 4.36
N GLU A 87 -3.89 -7.32 5.21
CA GLU A 87 -3.89 -8.80 5.07
C GLU A 87 -2.48 -9.41 4.96
N LEU A 88 -1.49 -8.75 5.58
CA LEU A 88 -0.08 -9.14 5.60
C LEU A 88 0.41 -9.57 6.99
N ALA A 89 -0.54 -9.86 7.90
CA ALA A 89 -0.19 -10.42 9.20
C ALA A 89 0.40 -11.82 9.07
N GLY A 90 1.43 -12.10 9.83
CA GLY A 90 2.12 -13.39 9.81
C GLY A 90 3.58 -13.26 10.20
N PRO A 91 4.38 -14.31 9.95
CA PRO A 91 5.82 -14.26 10.19
C PRO A 91 6.49 -13.22 9.27
N PRO A 92 7.69 -12.71 9.63
CA PRO A 92 8.36 -11.62 8.89
C PRO A 92 8.53 -11.89 7.39
N GLU A 93 8.62 -13.14 6.99
CA GLU A 93 8.79 -13.58 5.60
C GLU A 93 7.60 -13.17 4.71
N VAL A 94 6.39 -13.06 5.27
CA VAL A 94 5.20 -12.56 4.55
C VAL A 94 5.42 -11.10 4.15
N THR A 95 5.81 -10.26 5.11
CA THR A 95 6.15 -8.86 4.86
C THR A 95 7.37 -8.73 3.93
N GLU A 96 8.39 -9.57 4.12
CA GLU A 96 9.59 -9.55 3.27
C GLU A 96 9.24 -9.86 1.81
N ALA A 97 8.45 -10.90 1.55
CA ALA A 97 8.03 -11.26 0.21
C ALA A 97 7.24 -10.13 -0.46
N HIS A 98 6.33 -9.48 0.28
CA HIS A 98 5.56 -8.34 -0.22
C HIS A 98 6.45 -7.14 -0.59
N VAL A 99 7.39 -6.79 0.27
CA VAL A 99 8.32 -5.66 0.02
C VAL A 99 9.26 -5.99 -1.13
N ARG A 100 9.82 -7.22 -1.18
CA ARG A 100 10.71 -7.65 -2.27
C ARG A 100 10.03 -7.63 -3.63
N ALA A 101 8.76 -8.01 -3.71
CA ALA A 101 8.01 -7.94 -4.97
C ALA A 101 8.00 -6.52 -5.58
N GLN A 102 8.17 -5.49 -4.75
CA GLN A 102 8.24 -4.10 -5.18
C GLN A 102 9.68 -3.62 -5.39
N THR A 103 10.60 -3.92 -4.46
CA THR A 103 12.00 -3.46 -4.53
C THR A 103 12.80 -4.15 -5.63
N ASP A 104 12.50 -5.43 -5.88
CA ASP A 104 13.18 -6.24 -6.90
C ASP A 104 12.41 -6.23 -8.24
N GLY A 105 11.30 -5.47 -8.30
CA GLY A 105 10.44 -5.33 -9.46
C GLY A 105 10.96 -4.32 -10.48
N ASP A 106 10.09 -3.90 -11.38
CA ASP A 106 10.39 -2.99 -12.50
C ASP A 106 10.35 -1.49 -12.14
N GLY A 107 10.32 -1.16 -10.86
CA GLY A 107 10.28 0.22 -10.36
C GLY A 107 8.90 0.89 -10.43
N ARG A 108 7.85 0.19 -10.84
CA ARG A 108 6.48 0.73 -10.85
C ARG A 108 5.97 1.07 -9.46
N SER A 109 6.41 0.38 -8.44
CA SER A 109 6.07 0.64 -7.05
C SER A 109 7.33 0.85 -6.22
N VAL A 110 7.32 1.88 -5.39
CA VAL A 110 8.43 2.22 -4.51
C VAL A 110 7.92 2.22 -3.06
N PRO A 111 8.25 1.18 -2.29
CA PRO A 111 7.92 1.14 -0.86
C PRO A 111 8.82 2.12 -0.09
N CYS A 112 8.22 2.94 0.76
CA CYS A 112 8.90 3.96 1.54
C CYS A 112 8.49 3.94 3.01
N LEU A 113 9.42 4.33 3.89
CA LEU A 113 9.10 4.76 5.23
C LEU A 113 8.92 6.28 5.24
N GLY A 114 7.84 6.72 5.89
CA GLY A 114 7.66 8.12 6.26
C GLY A 114 8.27 8.37 7.63
N LEU A 115 9.19 9.34 7.69
CA LEU A 115 9.89 9.74 8.92
C LEU A 115 9.45 11.15 9.32
N LEU A 116 9.14 11.32 10.61
CA LEU A 116 8.89 12.61 11.24
C LEU A 116 10.02 12.89 12.24
N ASP A 117 10.77 13.97 12.04
CA ASP A 117 12.00 14.28 12.79
C ASP A 117 12.95 13.08 12.88
N GLY A 118 13.10 12.34 11.79
CA GLY A 118 13.95 11.14 11.70
C GLY A 118 13.37 9.86 12.29
N ARG A 119 12.25 9.90 13.01
CA ARG A 119 11.56 8.73 13.57
C ARG A 119 10.63 8.11 12.53
N PRO A 120 10.81 6.83 12.14
CA PRO A 120 9.87 6.13 11.28
C PRO A 120 8.51 6.03 11.96
N MET A 121 7.44 6.35 11.22
CA MET A 121 6.09 6.38 11.75
C MET A 121 5.00 5.92 10.79
N SER A 122 5.32 5.76 9.52
CA SER A 122 4.38 5.34 8.49
C SER A 122 5.09 4.54 7.40
N TYR A 123 4.35 3.67 6.74
CA TYR A 123 4.79 2.95 5.55
C TYR A 123 3.91 3.36 4.37
N TRP A 124 4.53 3.52 3.22
CA TRP A 124 3.94 4.00 1.98
C TRP A 124 4.33 3.11 0.82
N GLU A 125 3.41 2.94 -0.10
CA GLU A 125 3.70 2.44 -1.44
C GLU A 125 3.28 3.51 -2.43
N ILE A 126 4.21 3.94 -3.27
CA ILE A 126 3.96 4.95 -4.30
C ILE A 126 4.14 4.25 -5.64
N TYR A 127 3.04 4.09 -6.39
CA TYR A 127 3.05 3.24 -7.57
C TYR A 127 2.42 3.91 -8.79
N ARG A 128 2.68 3.36 -9.97
CA ARG A 128 2.07 3.74 -11.25
C ARG A 128 0.71 3.06 -11.37
N ALA A 129 -0.35 3.79 -11.03
CA ALA A 129 -1.71 3.26 -11.03
C ALA A 129 -2.24 2.97 -12.44
N ASP A 130 -1.72 3.65 -13.46
CA ASP A 130 -2.02 3.41 -14.86
C ASP A 130 -1.38 2.12 -15.42
N HIS A 131 -0.54 1.45 -14.65
CA HIS A 131 0.08 0.16 -14.97
C HIS A 131 -0.17 -0.88 -13.87
N ASP A 132 -1.13 -0.64 -13.03
CA ASP A 132 -1.50 -1.51 -11.91
C ASP A 132 -2.71 -2.39 -12.26
N VAL A 133 -2.96 -3.43 -11.44
CA VAL A 133 -4.15 -4.28 -11.52
C VAL A 133 -5.46 -3.50 -11.32
N LEU A 134 -5.37 -2.28 -10.81
CA LEU A 134 -6.49 -1.35 -10.66
C LEU A 134 -6.98 -0.79 -12.02
N THR A 135 -6.14 -0.76 -13.04
CA THR A 135 -6.42 -0.14 -14.35
C THR A 135 -7.75 -0.55 -15.00
N PRO A 136 -8.19 -1.83 -14.96
CA PRO A 136 -9.46 -2.22 -15.56
C PRO A 136 -10.71 -1.69 -14.82
N TYR A 137 -10.57 -1.20 -13.59
CA TYR A 137 -11.70 -0.83 -12.73
C TYR A 137 -12.01 0.65 -12.73
N TYR A 138 -11.18 1.50 -13.36
CA TYR A 138 -11.42 2.94 -13.41
C TYR A 138 -10.90 3.55 -14.72
N PRO A 139 -11.35 4.76 -15.12
CA PRO A 139 -10.82 5.44 -16.31
C PRO A 139 -9.39 5.96 -16.05
N ALA A 140 -8.42 5.05 -16.20
CA ALA A 140 -7.01 5.36 -16.01
C ALA A 140 -6.53 6.46 -16.97
N ARG A 141 -5.64 7.32 -16.49
CA ARG A 141 -4.93 8.32 -17.29
C ARG A 141 -3.44 8.04 -17.27
N PRO A 142 -2.70 8.36 -18.32
CA PRO A 142 -1.26 8.26 -18.31
C PRO A 142 -0.66 8.99 -17.09
N TYR A 143 0.32 8.35 -16.46
CA TYR A 143 1.02 8.85 -15.26
C TYR A 143 0.15 9.01 -14.00
N ASP A 144 -0.98 8.33 -13.91
CA ASP A 144 -1.71 8.22 -12.66
C ASP A 144 -0.80 7.61 -11.58
N VAL A 145 -0.75 8.26 -10.42
CA VAL A 145 0.04 7.78 -9.28
C VAL A 145 -0.90 7.25 -8.21
N GLY A 146 -0.71 6.01 -7.82
CA GLY A 146 -1.40 5.40 -6.68
C GLY A 146 -0.58 5.50 -5.40
N ILE A 147 -1.27 5.53 -4.26
CA ILE A 147 -0.64 5.46 -2.95
C ILE A 147 -1.37 4.51 -2.02
N HIS A 148 -0.60 3.68 -1.31
CA HIS A 148 -1.05 3.01 -0.10
C HIS A 148 -0.36 3.60 1.12
N LEU A 149 -1.01 3.55 2.28
CA LEU A 149 -0.55 4.15 3.52
C LEU A 149 -0.97 3.30 4.72
N LEU A 150 -0.03 3.06 5.65
CA LEU A 150 -0.34 2.74 7.04
C LEU A 150 0.39 3.69 8.00
N LEU A 151 -0.22 3.94 9.16
CA LEU A 151 0.42 4.58 10.31
C LEU A 151 0.88 3.48 11.28
N GLY A 152 2.17 3.49 11.62
CA GLY A 152 2.80 2.39 12.34
C GLY A 152 2.43 2.31 13.81
N GLY A 153 2.46 3.41 14.53
CA GLY A 153 2.20 3.41 15.97
C GLY A 153 0.72 3.65 16.33
N GLY A 154 0.15 2.86 17.25
CA GLY A 154 -1.19 3.12 17.77
C GLY A 154 -1.34 4.52 18.39
N THR A 155 -0.28 5.04 19.02
CA THR A 155 -0.23 6.39 19.59
C THR A 155 -0.21 7.51 18.55
N ASP A 156 0.16 7.20 17.31
CA ASP A 156 0.20 8.16 16.20
C ASP A 156 -1.15 8.26 15.46
N ARG A 157 -2.09 7.34 15.76
CA ARG A 157 -3.42 7.29 15.15
C ARG A 157 -4.45 8.17 15.88
N GLY A 158 -5.51 8.55 15.19
CA GLY A 158 -6.63 9.30 15.80
C GLY A 158 -6.36 10.80 16.05
N ARG A 159 -5.17 11.30 15.75
CA ARG A 159 -4.72 12.68 16.02
C ARG A 159 -4.72 13.59 14.79
N GLY A 160 -5.32 13.17 13.69
CA GLY A 160 -5.32 13.94 12.44
C GLY A 160 -4.06 13.76 11.57
N LEU A 161 -3.01 13.15 12.12
CA LEU A 161 -1.71 13.00 11.49
C LEU A 161 -1.77 12.34 10.11
N GLY A 162 -2.57 11.29 9.94
CA GLY A 162 -2.76 10.65 8.63
C GLY A 162 -3.23 11.61 7.53
N THR A 163 -4.14 12.54 7.87
CA THR A 163 -4.60 13.58 6.93
C THR A 163 -3.47 14.51 6.50
N GLU A 164 -2.63 14.90 7.42
CA GLU A 164 -1.52 15.83 7.17
C GLU A 164 -0.41 15.16 6.36
N LEU A 165 -0.08 13.93 6.69
CA LEU A 165 0.89 13.14 5.91
C LEU A 165 0.38 12.86 4.49
N LEU A 166 -0.91 12.59 4.32
CA LEU A 166 -1.52 12.48 2.99
C LEU A 166 -1.35 13.75 2.17
N ARG A 167 -1.56 14.94 2.78
CA ARG A 167 -1.32 16.22 2.11
C ARG A 167 0.15 16.39 1.73
N ALA A 168 1.05 16.10 2.65
CA ALA A 168 2.49 16.23 2.44
C ALA A 168 2.98 15.31 1.31
N VAL A 169 2.65 14.02 1.38
CA VAL A 169 3.07 13.02 0.37
C VAL A 169 2.46 13.33 -0.99
N THR A 170 1.17 13.69 -1.05
CA THR A 170 0.54 14.09 -2.33
C THR A 170 1.23 15.30 -2.93
N SER A 171 1.57 16.31 -2.12
CA SER A 171 2.28 17.50 -2.60
C SER A 171 3.69 17.15 -3.10
N LEU A 172 4.41 16.29 -2.40
CA LEU A 172 5.71 15.78 -2.85
C LEU A 172 5.61 15.03 -4.18
N ILE A 173 4.64 14.12 -4.30
CA ILE A 173 4.41 13.39 -5.56
C ILE A 173 4.17 14.37 -6.70
N LEU A 174 3.24 15.29 -6.54
CA LEU A 174 2.90 16.25 -7.59
C LEU A 174 4.04 17.23 -7.90
N ALA A 175 4.90 17.55 -6.94
CA ALA A 175 6.10 18.37 -7.18
C ALA A 175 7.18 17.63 -7.97
N HIS A 176 7.41 16.36 -7.66
CA HIS A 176 8.52 15.58 -8.21
C HIS A 176 8.13 14.65 -9.39
N ARG A 177 6.84 14.59 -9.73
CA ARG A 177 6.31 13.85 -10.89
C ARG A 177 5.47 14.78 -11.76
N PRO A 178 6.09 15.63 -12.57
CA PRO A 178 5.40 16.69 -13.32
C PRO A 178 4.37 16.16 -14.32
N CYS A 179 4.54 14.95 -14.84
CA CYS A 179 3.58 14.30 -15.74
C CYS A 179 2.34 13.77 -15.01
N ALA A 180 2.40 13.57 -13.71
CA ALA A 180 1.26 13.11 -12.93
C ALA A 180 0.21 14.22 -12.82
N THR A 181 -1.00 13.98 -13.32
CA THR A 181 -2.10 14.94 -13.23
C THR A 181 -2.98 14.74 -12.02
N ARG A 182 -2.88 13.56 -11.36
CA ARG A 182 -3.65 13.21 -10.18
C ARG A 182 -2.97 12.12 -9.36
N VAL A 183 -3.33 12.06 -8.09
CA VAL A 183 -2.95 10.99 -7.16
C VAL A 183 -4.20 10.25 -6.72
N LEU A 184 -4.11 8.92 -6.67
CA LEU A 184 -5.21 8.01 -6.41
C LEU A 184 -4.96 7.18 -5.15
N ALA A 185 -6.04 6.68 -4.55
CA ALA A 185 -6.01 5.62 -3.55
C ALA A 185 -7.34 4.85 -3.59
N GLU A 186 -7.33 3.60 -3.11
CA GLU A 186 -8.53 2.76 -3.11
C GLU A 186 -8.72 2.03 -1.76
N PRO A 187 -8.87 2.80 -0.64
CA PRO A 187 -9.14 2.21 0.65
C PRO A 187 -10.43 1.39 0.64
N ASP A 188 -10.43 0.29 1.39
CA ASP A 188 -11.65 -0.48 1.66
C ASP A 188 -12.75 0.45 2.23
N VAL A 189 -13.97 0.34 1.72
CA VAL A 189 -15.09 1.18 2.19
C VAL A 189 -15.40 0.98 3.68
N ARG A 190 -15.03 -0.18 4.25
CA ARG A 190 -15.15 -0.48 5.69
C ARG A 190 -14.14 0.30 6.52
N ASN A 191 -13.02 0.74 5.92
CA ASN A 191 -12.03 1.58 6.57
C ASN A 191 -12.46 3.04 6.58
N VAL A 192 -13.54 3.33 7.34
CA VAL A 192 -14.12 4.67 7.41
C VAL A 192 -13.12 5.74 7.89
N ARG A 193 -12.13 5.34 8.71
CA ARG A 193 -11.07 6.25 9.19
C ARG A 193 -10.18 6.66 8.03
N SER A 194 -9.77 5.73 7.18
CA SER A 194 -8.95 5.99 5.99
C SER A 194 -9.72 6.87 5.00
N VAL A 195 -10.94 6.48 4.62
CA VAL A 195 -11.78 7.28 3.71
C VAL A 195 -11.94 8.71 4.21
N ALA A 196 -12.24 8.89 5.50
CA ALA A 196 -12.37 10.22 6.09
C ALA A 196 -11.05 11.01 6.10
N ALA A 197 -9.89 10.34 6.27
CA ALA A 197 -8.59 11.00 6.20
C ALA A 197 -8.28 11.50 4.79
N PHE A 198 -8.57 10.71 3.76
CA PHE A 198 -8.44 11.11 2.36
C PHE A 198 -9.33 12.31 2.03
N LEU A 199 -10.62 12.27 2.42
CA LEU A 199 -11.53 13.40 2.20
C LEU A 199 -10.98 14.69 2.86
N ARG A 200 -10.55 14.62 4.12
CA ARG A 200 -9.93 15.77 4.81
C ARG A 200 -8.61 16.21 4.19
N ALA A 201 -7.89 15.31 3.54
CA ALA A 201 -6.66 15.65 2.81
C ALA A 201 -6.92 16.31 1.46
N GLY A 202 -8.18 16.49 1.06
CA GLY A 202 -8.57 17.15 -0.19
C GLY A 202 -8.74 16.19 -1.38
N TYR A 203 -8.83 14.89 -1.11
CA TYR A 203 -9.29 13.93 -2.12
C TYR A 203 -10.82 13.98 -2.20
N ARG A 204 -11.35 13.74 -3.41
CA ARG A 204 -12.77 13.44 -3.60
C ARG A 204 -12.96 11.93 -3.71
N LYS A 205 -14.06 11.41 -3.21
CA LYS A 205 -14.52 10.06 -3.53
C LYS A 205 -15.18 10.11 -4.91
N ASP A 206 -14.59 9.40 -5.88
CA ASP A 206 -15.11 9.37 -7.25
C ASP A 206 -16.24 8.34 -7.37
N ARG A 207 -15.96 7.10 -6.99
CA ARG A 207 -16.90 5.98 -7.03
C ARG A 207 -16.47 4.87 -6.07
N GLU A 208 -17.27 3.82 -5.99
CA GLU A 208 -16.87 2.56 -5.38
C GLU A 208 -16.48 1.57 -6.48
N LEU A 209 -15.50 0.73 -6.17
CA LEU A 209 -14.96 -0.29 -7.06
C LEU A 209 -15.16 -1.66 -6.39
N GLU A 210 -15.67 -2.62 -7.16
CA GLU A 210 -15.68 -4.02 -6.76
C GLU A 210 -14.35 -4.63 -7.22
N LEU A 211 -13.39 -4.72 -6.29
CA LEU A 211 -12.08 -5.31 -6.55
C LEU A 211 -12.06 -6.75 -6.02
N PRO A 212 -11.21 -7.63 -6.57
CA PRO A 212 -11.01 -8.94 -5.97
C PRO A 212 -10.64 -8.79 -4.48
N GLY A 213 -11.44 -9.38 -3.58
CA GLY A 213 -11.21 -9.37 -2.14
C GLY A 213 -11.71 -8.15 -1.37
N LYS A 214 -12.00 -7.01 -2.01
CA LYS A 214 -12.53 -5.83 -1.29
C LYS A 214 -13.46 -4.97 -2.15
N ARG A 215 -14.41 -4.29 -1.50
CA ARG A 215 -15.09 -3.14 -2.07
C ARG A 215 -14.35 -1.87 -1.65
N ALA A 216 -13.86 -1.11 -2.60
CA ALA A 216 -12.98 0.03 -2.36
C ALA A 216 -13.62 1.36 -2.73
N ALA A 217 -13.28 2.42 -2.01
CA ALA A 217 -13.60 3.78 -2.40
C ALA A 217 -12.47 4.36 -3.25
N LEU A 218 -12.71 4.64 -4.54
CA LEU A 218 -11.73 5.34 -5.36
C LEU A 218 -11.65 6.80 -4.94
N MET A 219 -10.52 7.14 -4.34
CA MET A 219 -10.20 8.49 -3.86
C MET A 219 -9.26 9.16 -4.86
N ILE A 220 -9.59 10.37 -5.30
CA ILE A 220 -8.80 11.09 -6.31
C ILE A 220 -8.49 12.50 -5.82
N ARG A 221 -7.23 12.90 -5.96
CA ARG A 221 -6.80 14.29 -5.82
C ARG A 221 -6.12 14.75 -7.10
N ASP A 222 -6.76 15.65 -7.81
CA ASP A 222 -6.21 16.22 -9.04
C ASP A 222 -5.12 17.26 -8.71
N ARG A 223 -4.16 17.43 -9.64
CA ARG A 223 -3.22 18.55 -9.61
C ARG A 223 -4.00 19.85 -9.75
N ALA A 224 -3.71 20.82 -8.90
CA ALA A 224 -4.26 22.15 -9.07
C ALA A 224 -3.87 22.72 -10.46
N PRO A 225 -4.78 23.43 -11.15
CA PRO A 225 -4.42 24.15 -12.36
C PRO A 225 -3.26 25.12 -12.06
N THR A 226 -2.28 25.18 -12.98
CA THR A 226 -1.27 26.23 -12.92
C THR A 226 -1.96 27.58 -13.13
N PRO A 227 -1.78 28.60 -12.24
CA PRO A 227 -2.31 29.92 -12.50
C PRO A 227 -1.84 30.41 -13.87
N PRO A 228 -2.69 31.12 -14.63
CA PRO A 228 -2.22 31.78 -15.86
C PRO A 228 -1.09 32.75 -15.51
N ALA A 229 -0.06 32.75 -16.37
CA ALA A 229 1.09 33.65 -16.26
C ALA A 229 0.67 35.11 -16.51
#